data_9626612d1fd7928ec1615d7c749ebca8
#
_entry.id   9626612d1fd7928ec1615d7c749ebca8
#
_cell.length_a   1.000
_cell.length_b   1.000
_cell.length_c   1.000
_cell.angle_alpha   90.00
_cell.angle_beta   90.00
_cell.angle_gamma   90.00
#
_symmetry.space_group_name_H-M   'P 1'
#
loop_
_entity.id
_entity.type
_entity.pdbx_description
1 polymer ?
#
loop_
_entity_poly.entity_id
_entity_poly.type
_entity_poly.pdbx_seq_one_letter_code
_entity_poly.pdbx_strand_id
1 'polypeptide(L)'
;MFKAIGIGAGLVLACLATPIGAVPLPEPEPRYHWECVPFARAVSGVQIYGDAWTWWDQAEGHYKRGNKPRIGAVMAFIPYGRMELGHVATVSAIVDDRTILVTHANWSPIDGRRGQVERDVKVIDVSEAGDWSAVRVWYAPSEDLGSTAWPVHGFIYPSGSRPPAPIRQAPAPKLEYASVLAWTARLGEAKRPTGPTGRLTYLGSMLPKLAKARTSRD
;
A
#
# COMPACT_ATOMS: atom_id res chain seq x y z
N MET A 1 -48.32 -1.25 -81.34
CA MET A 1 -48.66 -1.59 -79.93
C MET A 1 -47.44 -2.24 -79.32
N PHE A 2 -46.61 -1.48 -78.62
CA PHE A 2 -45.49 -2.02 -77.85
C PHE A 2 -45.63 -1.56 -76.43
N LYS A 3 -45.76 -2.54 -75.46
CA LYS A 3 -45.81 -2.32 -74.03
C LYS A 3 -44.36 -2.24 -73.51
N ALA A 4 -44.00 -1.13 -72.87
CA ALA A 4 -42.74 -0.96 -72.13
C ALA A 4 -42.86 -1.66 -70.80
N ILE A 5 -41.92 -2.52 -70.45
CA ILE A 5 -41.77 -3.17 -69.13
C ILE A 5 -40.73 -2.36 -68.39
N GLY A 6 -41.16 -1.67 -67.26
CA GLY A 6 -40.26 -0.96 -66.36
C GLY A 6 -39.59 -1.93 -65.40
N ILE A 7 -38.26 -1.90 -65.39
CA ILE A 7 -37.45 -2.64 -64.43
C ILE A 7 -37.16 -1.70 -63.27
N GLY A 8 -37.78 -1.97 -62.11
CA GLY A 8 -37.48 -1.25 -60.87
C GLY A 8 -36.17 -1.79 -60.26
N ALA A 9 -35.16 -0.95 -60.18
CA ALA A 9 -33.92 -1.24 -59.48
C ALA A 9 -34.13 -1.02 -57.94
N GLY A 10 -34.24 -2.11 -57.22
CA GLY A 10 -34.25 -2.06 -55.75
C GLY A 10 -32.83 -1.84 -55.22
N LEU A 11 -32.63 -0.70 -54.52
CA LEU A 11 -31.37 -0.40 -53.85
C LEU A 11 -31.31 -1.16 -52.53
N VAL A 12 -30.50 -2.19 -52.46
CA VAL A 12 -30.25 -2.95 -51.20
C VAL A 12 -29.16 -2.21 -50.43
N LEU A 13 -29.55 -1.53 -49.34
CA LEU A 13 -28.63 -0.87 -48.43
C LEU A 13 -28.01 -1.93 -47.50
N ALA A 14 -26.80 -2.39 -47.80
CA ALA A 14 -26.05 -3.30 -46.91
C ALA A 14 -25.47 -2.50 -45.75
N CYS A 15 -26.05 -2.68 -44.56
CA CYS A 15 -25.45 -2.20 -43.32
C CYS A 15 -24.20 -3.00 -42.98
N LEU A 16 -23.02 -2.44 -43.24
CA LEU A 16 -21.76 -2.99 -42.76
C LEU A 16 -21.64 -2.79 -41.25
N ALA A 17 -21.98 -3.80 -40.45
CA ALA A 17 -21.70 -3.84 -39.05
C ALA A 17 -20.18 -3.98 -38.87
N THR A 18 -19.50 -2.90 -38.47
CA THR A 18 -18.10 -2.95 -38.05
C THR A 18 -18.00 -3.72 -36.72
N PRO A 19 -17.16 -4.77 -36.61
CA PRO A 19 -16.95 -5.43 -35.35
C PRO A 19 -16.35 -4.42 -34.35
N ILE A 20 -17.03 -4.21 -33.25
CA ILE A 20 -16.48 -3.45 -32.12
C ILE A 20 -15.29 -4.27 -31.62
N GLY A 21 -14.07 -3.84 -31.97
CA GLY A 21 -12.85 -4.49 -31.49
C GLY A 21 -12.88 -4.53 -29.96
N ALA A 22 -12.75 -5.73 -29.40
CA ALA A 22 -12.56 -5.88 -27.96
C ALA A 22 -11.30 -5.08 -27.56
N VAL A 23 -11.48 -4.05 -26.72
CA VAL A 23 -10.35 -3.34 -26.13
C VAL A 23 -9.65 -4.37 -25.25
N PRO A 24 -8.36 -4.67 -25.46
CA PRO A 24 -7.63 -5.56 -24.59
C PRO A 24 -7.70 -5.02 -23.16
N LEU A 25 -8.05 -5.88 -22.20
CA LEU A 25 -7.94 -5.52 -20.79
C LEU A 25 -6.46 -5.21 -20.52
N PRO A 26 -6.15 -4.12 -19.79
CA PRO A 26 -4.77 -3.85 -19.44
C PRO A 26 -4.21 -5.07 -18.70
N GLU A 27 -3.03 -5.53 -19.16
CA GLU A 27 -2.29 -6.58 -18.48
C GLU A 27 -2.11 -6.18 -17.02
N PRO A 28 -2.31 -7.10 -16.06
CA PRO A 28 -2.10 -6.79 -14.66
C PRO A 28 -0.65 -6.36 -14.45
N GLU A 29 -0.45 -5.16 -13.91
CA GLU A 29 0.87 -4.64 -13.58
C GLU A 29 1.67 -5.69 -12.81
N PRO A 30 2.99 -5.88 -13.11
CA PRO A 30 3.83 -6.81 -12.38
C PRO A 30 3.79 -6.46 -10.90
N ARG A 31 3.16 -7.31 -10.11
CA ARG A 31 3.08 -7.13 -8.66
C ARG A 31 4.40 -7.57 -8.06
N TYR A 32 5.25 -6.62 -7.73
CA TYR A 32 6.48 -6.90 -7.02
C TYR A 32 6.15 -7.52 -5.68
N HIS A 33 6.64 -8.75 -5.49
CA HIS A 33 6.64 -9.40 -4.19
C HIS A 33 7.97 -9.10 -3.50
N TRP A 34 7.91 -8.36 -2.40
CA TRP A 34 9.07 -8.06 -1.59
C TRP A 34 9.07 -8.89 -0.32
N GLU A 35 10.20 -9.53 -0.03
CA GLU A 35 10.49 -10.04 1.29
C GLU A 35 11.10 -8.94 2.17
N CYS A 36 10.92 -9.04 3.51
CA CYS A 36 11.37 -8.01 4.44
C CYS A 36 12.89 -7.77 4.37
N VAL A 37 13.69 -8.82 4.24
CA VAL A 37 15.15 -8.75 4.21
C VAL A 37 15.71 -8.03 2.98
N PRO A 38 15.44 -8.43 1.73
CA PRO A 38 15.92 -7.70 0.56
C PRO A 38 15.40 -6.27 0.53
N PHE A 39 14.19 -6.03 1.01
CA PHE A 39 13.64 -4.69 1.10
C PHE A 39 14.38 -3.83 2.13
N ALA A 40 14.61 -4.34 3.35
CA ALA A 40 15.35 -3.62 4.38
C ALA A 40 16.77 -3.25 3.91
N ARG A 41 17.49 -4.15 3.21
CA ARG A 41 18.79 -3.84 2.60
C ARG A 41 18.72 -2.67 1.63
N ALA A 42 17.71 -2.68 0.76
CA ALA A 42 17.55 -1.66 -0.26
C ALA A 42 17.30 -0.27 0.35
N VAL A 43 16.56 -0.20 1.46
CA VAL A 43 16.14 1.09 2.03
C VAL A 43 17.06 1.60 3.14
N SER A 44 17.66 0.71 3.95
CA SER A 44 18.53 1.10 5.08
C SER A 44 20.00 1.21 4.70
N GLY A 45 20.43 0.49 3.66
CA GLY A 45 21.84 0.33 3.32
C GLY A 45 22.59 -0.70 4.21
N VAL A 46 21.93 -1.33 5.17
CA VAL A 46 22.49 -2.44 5.96
C VAL A 46 22.58 -3.68 5.08
N GLN A 47 23.78 -4.19 4.83
CA GLN A 47 24.04 -5.30 3.90
C GLN A 47 24.23 -6.62 4.67
N ILE A 48 23.16 -7.09 5.31
CA ILE A 48 23.09 -8.40 5.96
C ILE A 48 22.19 -9.33 5.13
N TYR A 49 22.54 -10.59 5.02
CA TYR A 49 21.87 -11.59 4.18
C TYR A 49 21.36 -12.74 5.04
N GLY A 50 20.50 -13.57 4.47
CA GLY A 50 19.85 -14.68 5.19
C GLY A 50 18.56 -14.24 5.87
N ASP A 51 18.00 -15.12 6.69
CA ASP A 51 16.73 -14.91 7.38
C ASP A 51 16.80 -13.77 8.39
N ALA A 52 15.67 -13.09 8.62
CA ALA A 52 15.63 -11.89 9.47
C ALA A 52 16.09 -12.17 10.90
N TRP A 53 15.80 -13.35 11.46
CA TRP A 53 16.22 -13.73 12.82
C TRP A 53 17.72 -13.75 13.00
N THR A 54 18.50 -13.95 11.93
CA THR A 54 19.97 -14.00 12.00
C THR A 54 20.62 -12.60 12.00
N TRP A 55 19.85 -11.56 11.66
CA TRP A 55 20.40 -10.23 11.42
C TRP A 55 21.05 -9.61 12.64
N TRP A 56 20.42 -9.81 13.80
CA TRP A 56 20.97 -9.25 15.04
C TRP A 56 22.37 -9.74 15.33
N ASP A 57 22.59 -11.06 15.24
CA ASP A 57 23.89 -11.67 15.52
C ASP A 57 24.91 -11.34 14.41
N GLN A 58 24.49 -11.39 13.14
CA GLN A 58 25.37 -11.01 12.03
C GLN A 58 25.78 -9.54 12.07
N ALA A 59 25.03 -8.67 12.71
CA ALA A 59 25.39 -7.26 12.87
C ALA A 59 26.56 -7.07 13.86
N GLU A 60 26.87 -8.06 14.70
CA GLU A 60 27.96 -7.97 15.67
C GLU A 60 29.32 -7.78 14.98
N GLY A 61 30.06 -6.79 15.43
CA GLY A 61 31.37 -6.43 14.83
C GLY A 61 31.30 -5.72 13.47
N HIS A 62 30.15 -5.72 12.78
CA HIS A 62 29.97 -5.10 11.47
C HIS A 62 29.15 -3.81 11.52
N TYR A 63 28.13 -3.78 12.37
CA TYR A 63 27.24 -2.64 12.55
C TYR A 63 27.07 -2.30 14.04
N LYS A 64 26.88 -1.03 14.36
CA LYS A 64 26.48 -0.66 15.72
C LYS A 64 25.07 -1.14 15.99
N ARG A 65 24.83 -1.64 17.19
CA ARG A 65 23.53 -2.09 17.68
C ARG A 65 23.13 -1.31 18.93
N GLY A 66 21.87 -1.21 19.22
CA GLY A 66 21.36 -0.58 20.44
C GLY A 66 19.85 -0.62 20.50
N ASN A 67 19.31 -0.05 21.59
CA ASN A 67 17.88 -0.03 21.89
C ASN A 67 17.18 1.31 21.66
N LYS A 68 17.85 2.28 21.03
CA LYS A 68 17.23 3.59 20.72
C LYS A 68 16.94 3.70 19.23
N PRO A 69 15.72 4.05 18.83
CA PRO A 69 15.40 4.24 17.43
C PRO A 69 16.19 5.41 16.84
N ARG A 70 16.59 5.27 15.58
CA ARG A 70 17.19 6.32 14.74
C ARG A 70 16.65 6.18 13.33
N ILE A 71 16.39 7.28 12.65
CA ILE A 71 15.96 7.24 11.26
C ILE A 71 17.00 6.47 10.42
N GLY A 72 16.55 5.54 9.61
CA GLY A 72 17.37 4.65 8.79
C GLY A 72 17.87 3.39 9.52
N ALA A 73 17.73 3.30 10.85
CA ALA A 73 18.08 2.08 11.57
C ALA A 73 17.10 0.94 11.24
N VAL A 74 17.59 -0.29 11.29
CA VAL A 74 16.78 -1.49 11.09
C VAL A 74 16.39 -2.06 12.43
N MET A 75 15.09 -2.09 12.73
CA MET A 75 14.51 -2.81 13.86
C MET A 75 14.55 -4.30 13.56
N ALA A 76 15.13 -5.10 14.44
CA ALA A 76 15.25 -6.54 14.31
C ALA A 76 14.31 -7.25 15.29
N PHE A 77 13.27 -7.88 14.75
CA PHE A 77 12.31 -8.65 15.54
C PHE A 77 12.83 -10.03 15.88
N ILE A 78 12.53 -10.49 17.07
CA ILE A 78 12.77 -11.85 17.51
C ILE A 78 11.66 -12.76 16.94
N PRO A 79 11.96 -13.97 16.46
CA PRO A 79 10.92 -14.95 16.10
C PRO A 79 9.90 -15.13 17.22
N TYR A 80 8.62 -15.04 16.88
CA TYR A 80 7.56 -15.17 17.87
C TYR A 80 6.25 -15.67 17.23
N GLY A 81 5.63 -16.67 17.81
CA GLY A 81 4.40 -17.27 17.30
C GLY A 81 4.58 -17.78 15.86
N ARG A 82 3.76 -17.33 14.93
CA ARG A 82 3.84 -17.72 13.51
C ARG A 82 4.89 -16.95 12.69
N MET A 83 5.58 -16.00 13.28
CA MET A 83 6.69 -15.28 12.66
C MET A 83 8.02 -16.00 12.93
N GLU A 84 8.17 -17.21 12.41
CA GLU A 84 9.29 -18.12 12.71
C GLU A 84 10.64 -17.61 12.18
N LEU A 85 10.65 -16.93 11.06
CA LEU A 85 11.84 -16.36 10.43
C LEU A 85 12.21 -14.96 10.94
N GLY A 86 11.50 -14.46 11.96
CA GLY A 86 11.67 -13.09 12.41
C GLY A 86 11.20 -12.07 11.38
N HIS A 87 11.49 -10.81 11.63
CA HIS A 87 11.16 -9.70 10.73
C HIS A 87 12.16 -8.56 10.89
N VAL A 88 12.30 -7.74 9.85
CA VAL A 88 13.09 -6.51 9.88
C VAL A 88 12.30 -5.36 9.28
N ALA A 89 12.39 -4.18 9.92
CA ALA A 89 11.73 -2.96 9.47
C ALA A 89 12.68 -1.77 9.60
N THR A 90 12.67 -0.87 8.63
CA THR A 90 13.53 0.32 8.64
C THR A 90 12.78 1.51 9.24
N VAL A 91 13.34 2.17 10.23
CA VAL A 91 12.78 3.38 10.85
C VAL A 91 12.74 4.50 9.84
N SER A 92 11.56 5.02 9.55
CA SER A 92 11.34 6.14 8.62
C SER A 92 11.15 7.48 9.32
N ALA A 93 10.57 7.48 10.55
CA ALA A 93 10.42 8.67 11.36
C ALA A 93 10.39 8.34 12.86
N ILE A 94 10.71 9.34 13.68
CA ILE A 94 10.51 9.32 15.13
C ILE A 94 9.41 10.33 15.44
N VAL A 95 8.33 9.86 16.05
CA VAL A 95 7.16 10.69 16.39
C VAL A 95 7.30 11.24 17.81
N ASP A 96 7.60 10.34 18.75
CA ASP A 96 7.87 10.64 20.16
C ASP A 96 8.74 9.55 20.80
N ASP A 97 8.92 9.59 22.11
CA ASP A 97 9.79 8.67 22.86
C ASP A 97 9.35 7.19 22.80
N ARG A 98 8.08 6.94 22.48
CA ARG A 98 7.46 5.61 22.44
C ARG A 98 6.82 5.28 21.10
N THR A 99 6.89 6.19 20.12
CA THR A 99 6.23 6.04 18.82
C THR A 99 7.19 6.36 17.69
N ILE A 100 7.32 5.41 16.77
CA ILE A 100 8.06 5.60 15.52
C ILE A 100 7.20 5.20 14.33
N LEU A 101 7.65 5.61 13.16
CA LEU A 101 7.17 5.07 11.89
C LEU A 101 8.27 4.21 11.28
N VAL A 102 7.87 3.11 10.65
CA VAL A 102 8.78 2.21 9.93
C VAL A 102 8.29 2.00 8.51
N THR A 103 9.22 1.68 7.63
CA THR A 103 8.91 1.19 6.29
C THR A 103 9.44 -0.22 6.17
N HIS A 104 8.59 -1.14 5.76
CA HIS A 104 8.91 -2.56 5.64
C HIS A 104 8.15 -3.22 4.49
N ALA A 105 8.36 -4.51 4.28
CA ALA A 105 7.60 -5.29 3.33
C ALA A 105 7.21 -6.63 3.91
N ASN A 106 6.18 -7.24 3.35
CA ASN A 106 5.72 -8.58 3.71
C ASN A 106 5.18 -8.71 5.14
N TRP A 107 4.61 -7.65 5.69
CA TRP A 107 4.08 -7.64 7.06
C TRP A 107 2.58 -7.97 7.10
N SER A 108 1.73 -7.11 6.57
CA SER A 108 0.30 -7.31 6.55
C SER A 108 -0.16 -8.10 5.32
N PRO A 109 -1.13 -9.03 5.44
CA PRO A 109 -1.84 -9.51 4.28
C PRO A 109 -2.82 -8.42 3.81
N ILE A 110 -2.55 -7.85 2.63
CA ILE A 110 -3.43 -6.89 1.96
C ILE A 110 -4.11 -7.63 0.81
N ASP A 111 -5.44 -7.58 0.73
CA ASP A 111 -6.23 -8.37 -0.21
C ASP A 111 -5.89 -9.87 -0.17
N GLY A 112 -5.66 -10.40 1.04
CA GLY A 112 -5.34 -11.80 1.27
C GLY A 112 -3.92 -12.22 0.85
N ARG A 113 -3.04 -11.29 0.49
CA ARG A 113 -1.67 -11.55 0.03
C ARG A 113 -0.65 -10.78 0.84
N ARG A 114 0.56 -11.30 0.91
CA ARG A 114 1.73 -10.64 1.48
C ARG A 114 2.70 -10.21 0.37
N GLY A 115 3.78 -9.53 0.75
CA GLY A 115 4.82 -9.09 -0.17
C GLY A 115 4.68 -7.63 -0.62
N GLN A 116 3.70 -6.91 -0.09
CA GLN A 116 3.56 -5.47 -0.31
C GLN A 116 4.56 -4.70 0.53
N VAL A 117 4.92 -3.51 0.02
CA VAL A 117 5.65 -2.50 0.77
C VAL A 117 4.66 -1.67 1.57
N GLU A 118 4.84 -1.62 2.88
CA GLU A 118 4.08 -0.78 3.79
C GLU A 118 4.98 0.35 4.27
N ARG A 119 4.54 1.60 4.10
CA ARG A 119 5.34 2.80 4.41
C ARG A 119 4.75 3.55 5.58
N ASP A 120 5.63 4.14 6.37
CA ASP A 120 5.28 4.98 7.52
C ASP A 120 4.29 4.30 8.46
N VAL A 121 4.51 3.00 8.66
CA VAL A 121 3.71 2.14 9.51
C VAL A 121 3.99 2.47 10.97
N LYS A 122 2.95 2.76 11.74
CA LYS A 122 3.07 3.10 13.16
C LYS A 122 3.54 1.90 13.98
N VAL A 123 4.55 2.14 14.81
CA VAL A 123 5.06 1.19 15.81
C VAL A 123 5.10 1.89 17.14
N ILE A 124 4.56 1.25 18.15
CA ILE A 124 4.55 1.75 19.54
C ILE A 124 5.36 0.82 20.41
N ASP A 125 6.27 1.39 21.18
CA ASP A 125 6.96 0.69 22.26
C ASP A 125 5.96 0.38 23.39
N VAL A 126 5.77 -0.89 23.69
CA VAL A 126 4.92 -1.39 24.77
C VAL A 126 5.73 -2.13 25.83
N SER A 127 7.05 -2.04 25.79
CA SER A 127 7.92 -2.59 26.82
C SER A 127 7.70 -1.85 28.15
N GLU A 128 7.77 -2.57 29.25
CA GLU A 128 7.62 -2.00 30.59
C GLU A 128 8.71 -0.96 30.91
N ALA A 129 9.94 -1.26 30.50
CA ALA A 129 11.09 -0.40 30.71
C ALA A 129 11.19 0.80 29.75
N GLY A 130 10.37 0.87 28.70
CA GLY A 130 10.50 1.91 27.65
C GLY A 130 11.76 1.77 26.81
N ASP A 131 12.23 0.56 26.63
CA ASP A 131 13.52 0.23 26.01
C ASP A 131 13.41 -0.41 24.62
N TRP A 132 12.22 -0.43 24.06
CA TRP A 132 11.91 -1.00 22.74
C TRP A 132 12.09 -2.52 22.65
N SER A 133 12.18 -3.23 23.77
CA SER A 133 12.26 -4.69 23.78
C SER A 133 10.95 -5.38 23.36
N ALA A 134 9.82 -4.67 23.41
CA ALA A 134 8.52 -5.16 22.95
C ALA A 134 7.74 -4.05 22.26
N VAL A 135 7.16 -4.35 21.07
CA VAL A 135 6.44 -3.34 20.30
C VAL A 135 5.12 -3.86 19.78
N ARG A 136 4.16 -2.94 19.57
CA ARG A 136 2.97 -3.20 18.74
C ARG A 136 3.08 -2.46 17.42
N VAL A 137 2.73 -3.13 16.36
CA VAL A 137 2.85 -2.63 14.98
C VAL A 137 1.46 -2.51 14.39
N TRP A 138 1.22 -1.45 13.63
CA TRP A 138 0.02 -1.31 12.82
C TRP A 138 -0.17 -2.54 11.93
N TYR A 139 -1.41 -2.99 11.82
CA TYR A 139 -1.77 -4.17 11.05
C TYR A 139 -2.94 -3.85 10.13
N ALA A 140 -2.69 -3.79 8.84
CA ALA A 140 -3.65 -3.33 7.85
C ALA A 140 -5.02 -4.05 7.88
N PRO A 141 -5.12 -5.39 8.10
CA PRO A 141 -6.42 -6.05 8.16
C PRO A 141 -7.33 -5.59 9.31
N SER A 142 -6.77 -5.04 10.38
CA SER A 142 -7.56 -4.52 11.51
C SER A 142 -7.73 -2.99 11.45
N GLU A 143 -7.04 -2.33 10.51
CA GLU A 143 -6.97 -0.87 10.42
C GLU A 143 -6.61 -0.21 11.77
N ASP A 144 -5.78 -0.90 12.57
CA ASP A 144 -5.36 -0.48 13.90
C ASP A 144 -4.03 -1.15 14.27
N LEU A 145 -3.50 -0.80 15.43
CA LEU A 145 -2.37 -1.51 16.04
C LEU A 145 -2.73 -2.97 16.29
N GLY A 146 -1.93 -3.89 15.76
CA GLY A 146 -2.08 -5.30 16.06
C GLY A 146 -2.08 -5.58 17.56
N SER A 147 -2.79 -6.60 18.02
CA SER A 147 -2.89 -6.95 19.45
C SER A 147 -1.63 -7.59 20.03
N THR A 148 -0.75 -8.12 19.18
CA THR A 148 0.47 -8.82 19.61
C THR A 148 1.54 -7.84 20.02
N ALA A 149 2.12 -8.05 21.22
CA ALA A 149 3.38 -7.44 21.62
C ALA A 149 4.52 -8.29 21.07
N TRP A 150 5.21 -7.75 20.05
CA TRP A 150 6.28 -8.43 19.36
C TRP A 150 7.61 -8.19 20.06
N PRO A 151 8.37 -9.22 20.43
CA PRO A 151 9.70 -9.05 21.01
C PRO A 151 10.69 -8.56 19.95
N VAL A 152 11.58 -7.66 20.36
CA VAL A 152 12.58 -7.00 19.52
C VAL A 152 13.95 -7.09 20.17
N HIS A 153 14.98 -7.44 19.37
CA HIS A 153 16.37 -7.37 19.83
C HIS A 153 16.83 -5.91 20.02
N GLY A 154 16.38 -5.01 19.16
CA GLY A 154 16.75 -3.61 19.10
C GLY A 154 16.93 -3.12 17.67
N PHE A 155 17.84 -2.17 17.50
CA PHE A 155 18.09 -1.46 16.24
C PHE A 155 19.52 -1.69 15.76
N ILE A 156 19.67 -2.01 14.48
CA ILE A 156 20.95 -2.11 13.76
C ILE A 156 21.14 -0.78 13.04
N TYR A 157 22.22 -0.07 13.31
CA TYR A 157 22.48 1.24 12.74
C TYR A 157 23.33 1.11 11.48
N PRO A 158 22.92 1.67 10.32
CA PRO A 158 23.73 1.62 9.11
C PRO A 158 25.08 2.32 9.33
N SER A 159 26.11 1.81 8.69
CA SER A 159 27.44 2.40 8.69
C SER A 159 27.45 3.57 7.71
N GLY A 160 27.73 4.81 8.19
CA GLY A 160 27.88 6.01 7.36
C GLY A 160 26.67 6.96 7.41
N SER A 161 26.95 8.23 7.08
CA SER A 161 26.00 9.35 7.10
C SER A 161 25.10 9.43 5.86
N ARG A 162 24.99 8.37 5.06
CA ARG A 162 24.16 8.42 3.87
C ARG A 162 22.70 8.23 4.30
N PRO A 163 21.83 9.23 4.11
CA PRO A 163 20.40 9.01 4.23
C PRO A 163 20.02 7.87 3.29
N PRO A 164 19.08 6.98 3.68
CA PRO A 164 18.58 5.97 2.79
C PRO A 164 18.18 6.65 1.48
N ALA A 165 18.59 6.04 0.35
CA ALA A 165 18.19 6.56 -0.94
C ALA A 165 16.65 6.68 -0.93
N PRO A 166 16.08 7.81 -1.38
CA PRO A 166 14.66 7.93 -1.50
C PRO A 166 14.20 6.74 -2.33
N ILE A 167 13.33 5.91 -1.77
CA ILE A 167 12.75 4.80 -2.50
C ILE A 167 12.09 5.46 -3.69
N ARG A 168 12.66 5.28 -4.89
CA ARG A 168 11.97 5.68 -6.11
C ARG A 168 10.60 5.01 -6.03
N GLN A 169 9.59 5.81 -5.75
CA GLN A 169 8.23 5.38 -5.97
C GLN A 169 8.21 4.90 -7.42
N ALA A 170 7.78 3.66 -7.64
CA ALA A 170 7.24 3.36 -8.96
C ALA A 170 6.32 4.54 -9.28
N PRO A 171 6.45 5.15 -10.46
CA PRO A 171 5.61 6.30 -10.79
C PRO A 171 4.19 5.89 -10.44
N ALA A 172 3.54 6.69 -9.60
CA ALA A 172 2.13 6.48 -9.31
C ALA A 172 1.48 6.24 -10.68
N PRO A 173 0.67 5.17 -10.86
CA PRO A 173 0.01 4.98 -12.12
C PRO A 173 -0.60 6.32 -12.45
N LYS A 174 -0.24 6.89 -13.61
CA LYS A 174 -0.90 8.09 -14.12
C LYS A 174 -2.35 7.68 -14.27
N LEU A 175 -3.16 7.95 -13.24
CA LEU A 175 -4.59 7.97 -13.37
C LEU A 175 -4.84 9.06 -14.41
N GLU A 176 -4.90 8.66 -15.68
CA GLU A 176 -5.33 9.58 -16.72
C GLU A 176 -6.72 10.06 -16.30
N TYR A 177 -6.84 11.35 -16.09
CA TYR A 177 -8.10 11.99 -15.70
C TYR A 177 -9.25 11.56 -16.63
N ALA A 178 -8.93 11.21 -17.87
CA ALA A 178 -9.82 10.60 -18.85
C ALA A 178 -10.39 9.23 -18.41
N SER A 179 -9.61 8.39 -17.73
CA SER A 179 -10.09 7.08 -17.26
C SER A 179 -11.01 7.19 -16.05
N VAL A 180 -10.77 8.18 -15.17
CA VAL A 180 -11.65 8.48 -14.03
C VAL A 180 -12.98 9.06 -14.52
N LEU A 181 -12.95 9.96 -15.51
CA LEU A 181 -14.17 10.52 -16.13
C LEU A 181 -14.96 9.45 -16.88
N ALA A 182 -14.30 8.53 -17.58
CA ALA A 182 -14.96 7.42 -18.26
C ALA A 182 -15.62 6.44 -17.27
N TRP A 183 -14.99 6.22 -16.10
CA TRP A 183 -15.57 5.37 -15.04
C TRP A 183 -16.77 6.05 -14.37
N THR A 184 -16.70 7.34 -14.06
CA THR A 184 -17.82 8.10 -13.49
C THR A 184 -18.98 8.26 -14.47
N ALA A 185 -18.70 8.39 -15.78
CA ALA A 185 -19.73 8.42 -16.82
C ALA A 185 -20.49 7.08 -16.89
N ARG A 186 -19.80 5.94 -16.82
CA ARG A 186 -20.44 4.60 -16.78
C ARG A 186 -21.30 4.36 -15.53
N LEU A 187 -20.92 4.93 -14.39
CA LEU A 187 -21.76 4.88 -13.19
C LEU A 187 -23.02 5.76 -13.31
N GLY A 188 -22.98 6.81 -14.11
CA GLY A 188 -24.13 7.67 -14.42
C GLY A 188 -25.16 7.02 -15.36
N GLU A 189 -24.73 6.03 -16.16
CA GLU A 189 -25.59 5.26 -17.07
C GLU A 189 -26.22 4.01 -16.43
N ALA A 190 -25.78 3.61 -15.23
CA ALA A 190 -26.43 2.55 -14.46
C ALA A 190 -27.85 3.03 -14.10
N LYS A 191 -28.81 2.48 -14.84
CA LYS A 191 -30.25 2.66 -14.84
C LYS A 191 -30.80 3.23 -13.52
N ARG A 192 -31.29 4.48 -13.55
CA ARG A 192 -32.07 5.05 -12.44
C ARG A 192 -33.26 4.12 -12.17
N PRO A 193 -33.47 3.67 -10.94
CA PRO A 193 -34.71 2.96 -10.63
C PRO A 193 -35.88 3.92 -10.83
N THR A 194 -36.73 3.62 -11.82
CA THR A 194 -38.01 4.31 -12.03
C THR A 194 -39.02 3.73 -11.03
N GLY A 195 -39.09 4.36 -9.86
CA GLY A 195 -40.14 4.06 -8.87
C GLY A 195 -40.40 5.29 -8.02
N PRO A 196 -41.65 5.66 -7.77
CA PRO A 196 -41.96 6.77 -6.89
C PRO A 196 -41.74 6.31 -5.43
N THR A 197 -41.00 7.10 -4.67
CA THR A 197 -40.67 6.92 -3.25
C THR A 197 -39.44 6.04 -2.91
N GLY A 198 -38.26 6.57 -3.12
CA GLY A 198 -37.03 6.06 -2.50
C GLY A 198 -36.21 7.24 -1.97
N ARG A 199 -36.29 7.52 -0.69
CA ARG A 199 -35.48 8.52 0.00
C ARG A 199 -33.99 8.20 -0.18
N LEU A 200 -33.27 9.11 -0.81
CA LEU A 200 -31.79 9.16 -0.82
C LEU A 200 -31.28 9.37 0.63
N THR A 201 -30.92 8.30 1.32
CA THR A 201 -30.34 8.35 2.67
C THR A 201 -28.94 7.74 2.76
N TYR A 202 -28.20 7.63 1.65
CA TYR A 202 -26.87 6.96 1.70
C TYR A 202 -25.67 7.77 1.25
N LEU A 203 -25.80 9.09 1.07
CA LEU A 203 -24.65 9.96 0.72
C LEU A 203 -24.26 10.98 1.80
N GLY A 204 -24.84 10.87 3.00
CA GLY A 204 -24.60 11.82 4.09
C GLY A 204 -23.50 11.44 5.10
N SER A 205 -22.94 10.23 5.04
CA SER A 205 -22.06 9.74 6.11
C SER A 205 -20.58 9.59 5.75
N MET A 206 -20.16 9.96 4.53
CA MET A 206 -18.76 9.86 4.08
C MET A 206 -18.09 11.20 3.77
N LEU A 207 -18.54 12.30 4.35
CA LEU A 207 -17.71 13.50 4.38
C LEU A 207 -16.92 13.50 5.69
N PRO A 208 -15.58 13.44 5.62
CA PRO A 208 -14.75 13.46 6.82
C PRO A 208 -14.90 14.84 7.51
N LYS A 209 -14.95 14.79 8.83
CA LYS A 209 -14.90 15.91 9.78
C LYS A 209 -13.60 16.71 9.64
N LEU A 210 -13.40 17.41 8.53
CA LEU A 210 -12.22 18.26 8.30
C LEU A 210 -12.51 19.77 8.43
N ALA A 211 -13.65 20.15 8.99
CA ALA A 211 -14.02 21.55 9.14
C ALA A 211 -14.36 21.96 10.60
N LYS A 212 -13.48 21.61 11.56
CA LYS A 212 -13.52 22.23 12.89
C LYS A 212 -12.14 22.26 13.54
N ALA A 213 -11.21 23.00 12.94
CA ALA A 213 -9.97 23.41 13.58
C ALA A 213 -9.51 24.76 13.04
N ARG A 214 -10.39 25.77 13.10
CA ARG A 214 -9.98 27.17 12.93
C ARG A 214 -11.10 28.07 13.48
N THR A 215 -11.05 28.31 14.77
CA THR A 215 -11.44 29.58 15.45
C THR A 215 -11.41 29.35 16.94
N SER A 216 -10.31 29.67 17.60
CA SER A 216 -10.24 30.30 18.90
C SER A 216 -8.82 30.82 19.08
N ARG A 217 -8.61 32.02 18.64
CA ARG A 217 -7.67 32.99 19.17
C ARG A 217 -8.50 34.25 19.38
N ASP A 218 -8.83 34.48 20.58
CA ASP A 218 -8.86 35.77 21.27
C ASP A 218 -8.63 35.48 22.74
#